data_717c15e19c3488974b3cdd29ee8e25bc
#
_entry.id   717c15e19c3488974b3cdd29ee8e25bc
#
_cell.length_a   1.000
_cell.length_b   1.000
_cell.length_c   1.000
_cell.angle_alpha   90.00
_cell.angle_beta   90.00
_cell.angle_gamma   90.00
#
_symmetry.space_group_name_H-M   'P 1'
#
loop_
_entity.id
_entity.type
_entity.pdbx_description
1 polymer ?
#
loop_
_entity_poly.entity_id
_entity_poly.type
_entity_poly.pdbx_seq_one_letter_code
_entity_poly.pdbx_strand_id
1 'polypeptide(L)'
;MLYAPVSQALAAADIEPRYCVNVTGHGWRKLLRHPGAFTYRIHTAPPVPPVLRFIQEQAGLDDHAAYSTLNMGAGFAYFVGAHEAQRTVEVARSCGIDAWVAGTVENGPKQLLVEPKGLRYSAEDLQLR
;
A
#
# COMPACT_ATOMS: atom_id res chain seq x y z
N MET A 1 -12.50 9.97 -9.55
CA MET A 1 -11.41 9.23 -8.88
C MET A 1 -11.97 8.43 -7.72
N LEU A 2 -11.65 7.16 -7.64
CA LEU A 2 -12.27 6.23 -6.69
C LEU A 2 -12.03 6.61 -5.23
N TYR A 3 -10.84 7.12 -4.93
CA TYR A 3 -10.45 7.40 -3.54
C TYR A 3 -10.65 8.85 -3.08
N ALA A 4 -11.13 9.71 -3.96
CA ALA A 4 -11.41 11.10 -3.59
C ALA A 4 -12.44 11.24 -2.47
N PRO A 5 -13.54 10.46 -2.47
CA PRO A 5 -14.49 10.52 -1.34
C PRO A 5 -13.86 10.16 -0.01
N VAL A 6 -12.91 9.21 0.01
CA VAL A 6 -12.22 8.83 1.24
C VAL A 6 -11.38 10.00 1.75
N SER A 7 -10.61 10.65 0.86
CA SER A 7 -9.80 11.80 1.25
C SER A 7 -10.65 12.94 1.79
N GLN A 8 -11.79 13.20 1.18
CA GLN A 8 -12.72 14.22 1.66
C GLN A 8 -13.30 13.88 3.02
N ALA A 9 -13.67 12.61 3.22
CA ALA A 9 -14.22 12.15 4.48
C ALA A 9 -13.18 12.18 5.61
N LEU A 10 -11.92 11.89 5.30
CA LEU A 10 -10.84 11.99 6.27
C LEU A 10 -10.64 13.44 6.73
N ALA A 11 -10.65 14.37 5.79
CA ALA A 11 -10.55 15.80 6.11
C ALA A 11 -11.70 16.24 7.00
N ALA A 12 -12.92 15.80 6.69
CA ALA A 12 -14.11 16.13 7.50
C ALA A 12 -14.04 15.52 8.91
N ALA A 13 -13.28 14.43 9.09
CA ALA A 13 -13.10 13.78 10.38
C ALA A 13 -11.85 14.29 11.12
N ASP A 14 -11.21 15.35 10.61
CA ASP A 14 -9.97 15.91 11.17
C ASP A 14 -8.80 14.91 11.16
N ILE A 15 -8.79 14.03 10.19
CA ILE A 15 -7.65 13.13 9.98
C ILE A 15 -6.85 13.65 8.81
N GLU A 16 -5.59 13.99 9.08
CA GLU A 16 -4.69 14.52 8.06
C GLU A 16 -3.59 13.50 7.76
N PRO A 17 -3.69 12.78 6.63
CA PRO A 17 -2.63 11.84 6.26
C PRO A 17 -1.31 12.57 6.04
N ARG A 18 -0.23 11.97 6.52
CA ARG A 18 1.10 12.53 6.36
C ARG A 18 1.64 12.29 4.96
N TYR A 19 1.15 11.27 4.29
CA TYR A 19 1.55 10.91 2.94
C TYR A 19 0.52 9.98 2.34
N CYS A 20 0.36 10.02 1.01
CA CYS A 20 -0.56 9.14 0.31
C CYS A 20 0.10 8.60 -0.95
N VAL A 21 -0.23 7.38 -1.32
CA VAL A 21 0.32 6.75 -2.51
C VAL A 21 -0.79 6.04 -3.26
N ASN A 22 -0.87 6.31 -4.56
CA ASN A 22 -1.73 5.56 -5.47
C ASN A 22 -0.91 4.40 -6.03
N VAL A 23 -1.32 3.18 -5.74
CA VAL A 23 -0.59 1.97 -6.13
C VAL A 23 -0.99 1.59 -7.56
N THR A 24 -0.09 1.83 -8.49
CA THR A 24 -0.32 1.63 -9.93
C THR A 24 0.79 0.76 -10.54
N GLY A 25 1.31 1.15 -11.70
CA GLY A 25 2.20 0.33 -12.51
C GLY A 25 3.55 -0.07 -11.91
N HIS A 26 3.97 0.54 -10.82
CA HIS A 26 5.16 0.10 -10.08
C HIS A 26 4.78 -0.74 -8.86
N GLY A 27 3.52 -1.16 -8.77
CA GLY A 27 3.04 -2.01 -7.71
C GLY A 27 3.31 -1.43 -6.34
N TRP A 28 3.58 -2.31 -5.40
CA TRP A 28 3.80 -1.93 -4.00
C TRP A 28 5.12 -1.18 -3.79
N ARG A 29 6.05 -1.23 -4.74
CA ARG A 29 7.29 -0.42 -4.66
C ARG A 29 6.99 1.07 -4.57
N LYS A 30 5.81 1.49 -4.98
CA LYS A 30 5.39 2.88 -4.86
C LYS A 30 5.42 3.40 -3.42
N LEU A 31 5.31 2.52 -2.44
CA LEU A 31 5.41 2.91 -1.04
C LEU A 31 6.79 3.51 -0.72
N LEU A 32 7.81 3.20 -1.53
CA LEU A 32 9.18 3.70 -1.36
C LEU A 32 9.39 5.08 -1.98
N ARG A 33 8.36 5.70 -2.56
CA ARG A 33 8.52 6.98 -3.25
C ARG A 33 8.86 8.15 -2.33
N HIS A 34 8.50 8.08 -1.07
CA HIS A 34 8.85 9.13 -0.12
C HIS A 34 10.39 9.20 0.01
N PRO A 35 10.99 10.41 -0.01
CA PRO A 35 12.45 10.52 -0.01
C PRO A 35 13.14 10.11 1.30
N GLY A 36 12.40 10.05 2.40
CA GLY A 36 12.99 9.70 3.69
C GLY A 36 13.41 8.24 3.78
N ALA A 37 14.36 7.96 4.68
CA ALA A 37 14.83 6.60 4.93
C ALA A 37 13.93 5.95 5.97
N PHE A 38 12.96 5.18 5.49
CA PHE A 38 12.02 4.45 6.35
C PHE A 38 11.91 3.00 5.91
N THR A 39 11.66 2.14 6.89
CA THR A 39 11.29 0.75 6.64
C THR A 39 9.77 0.65 6.71
N TYR A 40 9.16 0.19 5.62
CA TYR A 40 7.72 -0.02 5.53
C TYR A 40 7.45 -1.50 5.76
N ARG A 41 6.86 -1.82 6.90
CA ARG A 41 6.61 -3.21 7.29
C ARG A 41 5.14 -3.53 7.13
N ILE A 42 4.83 -4.36 6.14
CA ILE A 42 3.45 -4.79 5.85
C ILE A 42 3.23 -6.14 6.54
N HIS A 43 2.35 -6.18 7.52
CA HIS A 43 2.03 -7.43 8.23
C HIS A 43 0.70 -8.04 7.77
N THR A 44 -0.13 -7.27 7.06
CA THR A 44 -1.44 -7.73 6.59
C THR A 44 -1.63 -7.35 5.14
N ALA A 45 -1.74 -8.36 4.28
CA ALA A 45 -2.00 -8.17 2.86
C ALA A 45 -3.44 -8.62 2.54
N PRO A 46 -4.11 -7.97 1.58
CA PRO A 46 -5.46 -8.39 1.19
C PRO A 46 -5.42 -9.67 0.38
N PRO A 47 -6.55 -10.38 0.29
CA PRO A 47 -6.68 -11.46 -0.68
C PRO A 47 -6.45 -10.92 -2.08
N VAL A 48 -5.75 -11.68 -2.92
CA VAL A 48 -5.50 -11.26 -4.30
C VAL A 48 -6.79 -11.40 -5.10
N PRO A 49 -7.27 -10.33 -5.77
CA PRO A 49 -8.45 -10.43 -6.62
C PRO A 49 -8.26 -11.48 -7.72
N PRO A 50 -9.30 -12.23 -8.06
CA PRO A 50 -9.19 -13.31 -9.06
C PRO A 50 -8.61 -12.85 -10.39
N VAL A 51 -8.96 -11.66 -10.86
CA VAL A 51 -8.44 -11.14 -12.13
C VAL A 51 -6.93 -10.93 -12.06
N LEU A 52 -6.41 -10.46 -10.95
CA LEU A 52 -4.98 -10.26 -10.79
C LEU A 52 -4.23 -11.57 -10.65
N ARG A 53 -4.82 -12.54 -9.96
CA ARG A 53 -4.26 -13.89 -9.89
C ARG A 53 -4.17 -14.49 -11.28
N PHE A 54 -5.22 -14.34 -12.09
CA PHE A 54 -5.23 -14.83 -13.46
C PHE A 54 -4.10 -14.18 -14.28
N ILE A 55 -3.93 -12.86 -14.18
CA ILE A 55 -2.88 -12.14 -14.90
C ILE A 55 -1.51 -12.64 -14.46
N GLN A 56 -1.32 -12.81 -13.16
CA GLN A 56 -0.05 -13.30 -12.62
C GLN A 56 0.30 -14.68 -13.20
N GLU A 57 -0.67 -15.58 -13.21
CA GLU A 57 -0.50 -16.95 -13.71
C GLU A 57 -0.20 -16.96 -15.21
N GLN A 58 -0.99 -16.21 -15.98
CA GLN A 58 -0.82 -16.18 -17.44
C GLN A 58 0.51 -15.53 -17.85
N ALA A 59 0.98 -14.56 -17.09
CA ALA A 59 2.25 -13.90 -17.38
C ALA A 59 3.45 -14.64 -16.79
N GLY A 60 3.24 -15.68 -16.01
CA GLY A 60 4.32 -16.44 -15.38
C GLY A 60 5.10 -15.65 -14.35
N LEU A 61 4.43 -14.73 -13.63
CA LEU A 61 5.09 -13.90 -12.62
C LEU A 61 5.12 -14.59 -11.27
N ASP A 62 6.29 -14.60 -10.62
CA ASP A 62 6.34 -14.99 -9.22
C ASP A 62 5.81 -13.84 -8.36
N ASP A 63 5.71 -14.06 -7.05
CA ASP A 63 5.16 -13.04 -6.16
C ASP A 63 6.00 -11.77 -6.16
N HIS A 64 7.32 -11.88 -6.18
CA HIS A 64 8.19 -10.70 -6.20
C HIS A 64 7.91 -9.83 -7.43
N ALA A 65 7.80 -10.44 -8.61
CA ALA A 65 7.50 -9.71 -9.84
C ALA A 65 6.07 -9.16 -9.84
N ALA A 66 5.10 -9.93 -9.35
CA ALA A 66 3.70 -9.52 -9.33
C ALA A 66 3.49 -8.30 -8.44
N TYR A 67 4.00 -8.33 -7.22
CA TYR A 67 3.84 -7.21 -6.28
C TYR A 67 4.67 -5.99 -6.69
N SER A 68 5.67 -6.15 -7.54
CA SER A 68 6.43 -5.03 -8.08
C SER A 68 5.78 -4.37 -9.29
N THR A 69 4.72 -4.95 -9.82
CA THR A 69 4.10 -4.49 -11.08
C THR A 69 2.61 -4.23 -10.94
N LEU A 70 1.91 -5.05 -10.18
CA LEU A 70 0.46 -4.98 -10.01
C LEU A 70 0.12 -4.50 -8.61
N ASN A 71 -1.12 -4.00 -8.43
CA ASN A 71 -1.55 -3.52 -7.12
C ASN A 71 -1.94 -4.65 -6.16
N MET A 72 -2.13 -5.86 -6.67
CA MET A 72 -2.43 -7.08 -5.92
C MET A 72 -3.54 -6.91 -4.88
N GLY A 73 -4.50 -6.03 -5.17
CA GLY A 73 -5.67 -5.81 -4.32
C GLY A 73 -5.60 -4.57 -3.43
N ALA A 74 -4.47 -3.86 -3.44
CA ALA A 74 -4.33 -2.64 -2.64
C ALA A 74 -4.06 -1.46 -3.57
N GLY A 75 -5.10 -0.65 -3.85
CA GLY A 75 -4.99 0.42 -4.84
C GLY A 75 -4.52 1.74 -4.29
N PHE A 76 -4.57 1.95 -2.98
CA PHE A 76 -4.19 3.22 -2.39
C PHE A 76 -3.73 3.04 -0.96
N ALA A 77 -2.72 3.79 -0.54
CA ALA A 77 -2.21 3.75 0.83
C ALA A 77 -2.22 5.15 1.45
N TYR A 78 -2.70 5.21 2.69
CA TYR A 78 -2.64 6.41 3.53
C TYR A 78 -1.68 6.15 4.68
N PHE A 79 -0.78 7.10 4.91
CA PHE A 79 0.16 7.07 6.04
C PHE A 79 -0.34 8.06 7.08
N VAL A 80 -0.76 7.56 8.22
CA VAL A 80 -1.36 8.37 9.28
C VAL A 80 -0.66 8.11 10.60
N GLY A 81 -0.94 8.95 11.60
CA GLY A 81 -0.45 8.70 12.95
C GLY A 81 -1.03 7.39 13.48
N ALA A 82 -0.22 6.67 14.28
CA ALA A 82 -0.63 5.36 14.78
C ALA A 82 -1.97 5.41 15.53
N HIS A 83 -2.22 6.50 16.25
CA HIS A 83 -3.46 6.69 17.01
C HIS A 83 -4.68 6.94 16.12
N GLU A 84 -4.48 7.24 14.84
CA GLU A 84 -5.56 7.51 13.89
C GLU A 84 -5.80 6.34 12.92
N ALA A 85 -5.00 5.29 12.99
CA ALA A 85 -5.06 4.22 12.00
C ALA A 85 -6.43 3.54 11.96
N GLN A 86 -6.96 3.15 13.11
CA GLN A 86 -8.25 2.46 13.17
C GLN A 86 -9.38 3.37 12.71
N ARG A 87 -9.36 4.64 13.11
CA ARG A 87 -10.37 5.60 12.70
C ARG A 87 -10.34 5.85 11.20
N THR A 88 -9.13 5.88 10.61
CA THR A 88 -8.96 6.01 9.16
C THR A 88 -9.63 4.84 8.43
N VAL A 89 -9.45 3.62 8.93
CA VAL A 89 -10.09 2.43 8.36
C VAL A 89 -11.61 2.56 8.43
N GLU A 90 -12.15 3.00 9.56
CA GLU A 90 -13.60 3.17 9.73
C GLU A 90 -14.15 4.20 8.76
N VAL A 91 -13.46 5.32 8.58
CA VAL A 91 -13.88 6.36 7.64
C VAL A 91 -13.90 5.82 6.20
N ALA A 92 -12.84 5.11 5.80
CA ALA A 92 -12.79 4.53 4.47
C ALA A 92 -13.93 3.53 4.23
N ARG A 93 -14.20 2.69 5.20
CA ARG A 93 -15.29 1.72 5.11
C ARG A 93 -16.66 2.39 5.03
N SER A 94 -16.84 3.53 5.70
CA SER A 94 -18.07 4.29 5.59
C SER A 94 -18.31 4.85 4.20
N CYS A 95 -17.24 4.97 3.39
CA CYS A 95 -17.33 5.38 2.00
C CYS A 95 -17.53 4.19 1.04
N GLY A 96 -17.71 2.98 1.58
CA GLY A 96 -17.88 1.77 0.78
C GLY A 96 -16.59 1.20 0.23
N ILE A 97 -15.44 1.62 0.75
CA ILE A 97 -14.12 1.15 0.31
C ILE A 97 -13.57 0.18 1.36
N ASP A 98 -13.13 -0.98 0.90
CA ASP A 98 -12.47 -1.95 1.76
C ASP A 98 -11.15 -1.35 2.26
N ALA A 99 -10.90 -1.46 3.56
CA ALA A 99 -9.72 -0.87 4.16
C ALA A 99 -9.27 -1.68 5.38
N TRP A 100 -7.97 -1.64 5.65
CA TRP A 100 -7.38 -2.36 6.78
C TRP A 100 -6.10 -1.66 7.20
N VAL A 101 -5.66 -1.92 8.42
CA VAL A 101 -4.34 -1.47 8.87
C VAL A 101 -3.32 -2.46 8.31
N ALA A 102 -2.55 -2.01 7.33
CA ALA A 102 -1.63 -2.90 6.61
C ALA A 102 -0.32 -3.12 7.35
N GLY A 103 0.16 -2.13 8.07
CA GLY A 103 1.45 -2.25 8.74
C GLY A 103 1.91 -0.95 9.36
N THR A 104 3.22 -0.85 9.56
CA THR A 104 3.85 0.27 10.23
C THR A 104 4.99 0.85 9.40
N VAL A 105 5.32 2.11 9.68
CA VAL A 105 6.49 2.77 9.12
C VAL A 105 7.47 2.99 10.27
N GLU A 106 8.70 2.52 10.08
CA GLU A 106 9.74 2.56 11.10
C GLU A 106 10.96 3.32 10.58
N ASN A 107 11.72 3.92 11.50
CA ASN A 107 13.01 4.46 11.13
C ASN A 107 13.93 3.31 10.74
N GLY A 108 14.71 3.50 9.68
CA GLY A 108 15.61 2.44 9.23
C GLY A 108 15.95 2.61 7.76
N PRO A 109 16.59 1.60 7.17
CA PRO A 109 16.92 1.68 5.75
C PRO A 109 15.66 1.75 4.89
N LYS A 110 15.77 2.40 3.74
CA LYS A 110 14.65 2.55 2.81
C LYS A 110 14.35 1.21 2.17
N GLN A 111 13.33 0.54 2.68
CA GLN A 111 12.94 -0.79 2.19
C GLN A 111 11.46 -1.05 2.50
N LEU A 112 10.90 -1.97 1.74
CA LEU A 112 9.54 -2.47 1.93
C LEU A 112 9.62 -3.95 2.26
N LEU A 113 9.02 -4.34 3.38
CA LEU A 113 8.95 -5.74 3.80
C LEU A 113 7.49 -6.17 3.75
N VAL A 114 7.18 -7.17 2.93
CA VAL A 114 5.84 -7.74 2.85
C VAL A 114 5.89 -9.10 3.55
N GLU A 115 5.68 -9.07 4.86
CA GLU A 115 5.91 -10.24 5.72
C GLU A 115 5.08 -11.46 5.34
N PRO A 116 3.76 -11.33 5.07
CA PRO A 116 2.95 -12.50 4.73
C PRO A 116 3.42 -13.23 3.47
N LYS A 117 4.17 -12.55 2.61
CA LYS A 117 4.67 -13.13 1.35
C LYS A 117 6.17 -13.37 1.36
N GLY A 118 6.87 -12.97 2.42
CA GLY A 118 8.31 -13.09 2.49
C GLY A 118 9.04 -12.25 1.46
N LEU A 119 8.49 -11.10 1.08
CA LEU A 119 9.06 -10.25 0.04
C LEU A 119 9.78 -9.06 0.64
N ARG A 120 10.86 -8.63 -0.05
CA ARG A 120 11.62 -7.44 0.31
C ARG A 120 11.97 -6.66 -0.94
N TYR A 121 11.76 -5.35 -0.89
CA TYR A 121 12.17 -4.42 -1.95
C TYR A 121 13.02 -3.33 -1.32
N SER A 122 14.13 -2.97 -1.98
CA SER A 122 15.02 -1.91 -1.51
C SER A 122 14.84 -0.65 -2.32
N ALA A 123 15.52 0.42 -1.92
CA ALA A 123 15.49 1.68 -2.66
C ALA A 123 15.96 1.50 -4.10
N GLU A 124 16.86 0.56 -4.35
CA GLU A 124 17.37 0.30 -5.69
C GLU A 124 16.32 -0.24 -6.63
N ASP A 125 15.35 -0.99 -6.10
CA ASP A 125 14.26 -1.53 -6.91
C ASP A 125 13.39 -0.44 -7.52
N LEU A 126 13.39 0.74 -6.95
CA LEU A 126 12.60 1.85 -7.44
C LEU A 126 13.23 2.54 -8.65
N GLN A 127 14.54 2.42 -8.79
CA GLN A 127 15.28 3.08 -9.87
C GLN A 127 15.03 2.44 -11.23
N LEU A 128 14.39 1.31 -11.24
CA LEU A 128 14.06 0.64 -12.48
C LEU A 128 13.01 1.39 -13.27
N ARG A 129 12.59 2.40 -12.83
CA ARG A 129 11.81 3.27 -13.54
C ARG A 129 11.05 3.38 -13.81
#